data_f7e7b44821b34b0a9f01390fd42f916f
#
_entry.id   f7e7b44821b34b0a9f01390fd42f916f
#
_cell.length_a   1.000
_cell.length_b   1.000
_cell.length_c   1.000
_cell.angle_alpha   90.00
_cell.angle_beta   90.00
_cell.angle_gamma   90.00
#
_symmetry.space_group_name_H-M   'P 1'
#
loop_
_entity.id
_entity.type
_entity.pdbx_description
1 polymer ?
#
loop_
_entity_poly.entity_id
_entity_poly.type
_entity_poly.pdbx_seq_one_letter_code
_entity_poly.pdbx_strand_id
1 'polypeptide(L)'
;MGQSKNNSKNNYRKSEEKDLENQFLEFISPYHVSTNPFELESASADLTSLPAYHYKFKKKYLASYVIRPANINELSLAIKKCRDLHIPVTIRAAGTSCFSSATPSMGGVIIDIRRLNKVHEINQEKMTVKVGSGISWLNLIEALSDYGLEPKTFPTSFKTSCVGGFIATPGKAGIGVLKYGTMESTIISVDLVKPDGTVIKISRDSNQEISISDFVGTYGIFGAIANVELSITTLKTSLEIIGYGFNSIEQAINFYLLIKEDLPNKPLFLSISERNFEKYSHVAFPKEEWIVWAVYYDEPELTSKSISDVKHQASKLNCVEIESSYLKEKWRDISDAEVSIGSSTRNLIFQEYWISDKRLKKFIGIYVKKVKSYKFPTASYAISGEKGWTRVKIFGLTDIDRTIEFFAVKAFLHDLTIQAFSQEDRLYTIGIVNTFYLLKYKAEEVKKWKILKEKLDPKHLFNSYRLTKARMKFWRVSLLFNMAKLLYKIFKIKRSK
;
A
#
# COMPACT_ATOMS: atom_id res chain seq x y z
N MET A 1 -33.05 -33.91 -20.80
CA MET A 1 -33.29 -32.48 -21.13
C MET A 1 -32.40 -31.48 -20.38
N GLY A 2 -31.57 -31.84 -19.40
CA GLY A 2 -30.71 -30.92 -18.64
C GLY A 2 -29.36 -30.60 -19.28
N GLN A 3 -28.80 -31.47 -20.09
CA GLN A 3 -27.47 -31.24 -20.70
C GLN A 3 -27.50 -30.27 -21.91
N SER A 4 -28.61 -30.19 -22.65
CA SER A 4 -28.68 -29.28 -23.82
C SER A 4 -28.81 -27.81 -23.45
N LYS A 5 -29.43 -27.46 -22.32
CA LYS A 5 -29.54 -26.08 -21.82
C LYS A 5 -28.24 -25.52 -21.25
N ASN A 6 -27.35 -26.39 -20.74
CA ASN A 6 -26.03 -25.95 -20.27
C ASN A 6 -25.05 -25.73 -21.43
N ASN A 7 -25.15 -26.51 -22.50
CA ASN A 7 -24.30 -26.35 -23.69
C ASN A 7 -24.66 -25.08 -24.49
N SER A 8 -25.94 -24.74 -24.60
CA SER A 8 -26.36 -23.49 -25.30
C SER A 8 -25.94 -22.25 -24.55
N LYS A 9 -26.06 -22.22 -23.21
CA LYS A 9 -25.57 -21.09 -22.38
C LYS A 9 -24.03 -20.94 -22.41
N ASN A 10 -23.30 -22.02 -22.48
CA ASN A 10 -21.84 -21.99 -22.63
C ASN A 10 -21.40 -21.53 -24.03
N ASN A 11 -22.12 -21.88 -25.07
CA ASN A 11 -21.82 -21.45 -26.43
C ASN A 11 -22.17 -19.97 -26.66
N TYR A 12 -23.26 -19.45 -26.09
CA TYR A 12 -23.62 -18.03 -26.11
C TYR A 12 -22.57 -17.20 -25.36
N ARG A 13 -22.15 -17.64 -24.19
CA ARG A 13 -21.11 -16.97 -23.40
C ARG A 13 -19.76 -16.92 -24.13
N LYS A 14 -19.37 -18.01 -24.79
CA LYS A 14 -18.13 -18.06 -25.59
C LYS A 14 -18.18 -17.15 -26.83
N SER A 15 -19.34 -17.01 -27.49
CA SER A 15 -19.49 -16.10 -28.62
C SER A 15 -19.43 -14.63 -28.20
N GLU A 16 -20.04 -14.24 -27.08
CA GLU A 16 -19.98 -12.90 -26.53
C GLU A 16 -18.56 -12.56 -26.03
N GLU A 17 -17.86 -13.53 -25.43
CA GLU A 17 -16.47 -13.35 -25.01
C GLU A 17 -15.53 -13.13 -26.21
N LYS A 18 -15.69 -13.89 -27.30
CA LYS A 18 -14.87 -13.75 -28.52
C LYS A 18 -15.15 -12.44 -29.26
N ASP A 19 -16.38 -11.95 -29.23
CA ASP A 19 -16.74 -10.66 -29.79
C ASP A 19 -16.11 -9.49 -28.99
N LEU A 20 -16.04 -9.59 -27.68
CA LEU A 20 -15.39 -8.60 -26.84
C LEU A 20 -13.87 -8.54 -27.06
N GLU A 21 -13.22 -9.69 -27.25
CA GLU A 21 -11.78 -9.76 -27.57
C GLU A 21 -11.50 -9.00 -28.89
N ASN A 22 -12.28 -9.27 -29.93
CA ASN A 22 -12.16 -8.58 -31.22
C ASN A 22 -12.30 -7.08 -31.07
N GLN A 23 -13.23 -6.59 -30.22
CA GLN A 23 -13.44 -5.18 -29.98
C GLN A 23 -12.25 -4.49 -29.28
N PHE A 24 -11.47 -5.20 -28.46
CA PHE A 24 -10.22 -4.67 -27.93
C PHE A 24 -9.11 -4.68 -28.97
N LEU A 25 -9.09 -5.68 -29.87
CA LEU A 25 -8.10 -5.80 -30.93
C LEU A 25 -8.22 -4.70 -32.00
N GLU A 26 -9.33 -3.95 -32.04
CA GLU A 26 -9.48 -2.78 -32.90
C GLU A 26 -8.48 -1.65 -32.58
N PHE A 27 -8.01 -1.56 -31.31
CA PHE A 27 -7.14 -0.46 -30.86
C PHE A 27 -6.00 -0.89 -29.95
N ILE A 28 -5.94 -2.16 -29.52
CA ILE A 28 -4.82 -2.73 -28.73
C ILE A 28 -4.23 -3.91 -29.49
N SER A 29 -2.90 -3.96 -29.59
CA SER A 29 -2.20 -5.08 -30.24
C SER A 29 -2.57 -6.42 -29.56
N PRO A 30 -2.75 -7.52 -30.32
CA PRO A 30 -3.06 -8.85 -29.81
C PRO A 30 -2.13 -9.34 -28.69
N TYR A 31 -0.84 -8.97 -28.73
CA TYR A 31 0.13 -9.29 -27.69
C TYR A 31 -0.19 -8.67 -26.32
N HIS A 32 -1.12 -7.75 -26.27
CA HIS A 32 -1.48 -6.97 -25.09
C HIS A 32 -2.94 -7.17 -24.63
N VAL A 33 -3.62 -8.11 -25.25
CA VAL A 33 -4.93 -8.63 -24.85
C VAL A 33 -4.75 -10.10 -24.49
N SER A 34 -5.07 -10.49 -23.27
CA SER A 34 -4.86 -11.88 -22.82
C SER A 34 -6.13 -12.48 -22.23
N THR A 35 -6.40 -13.69 -22.66
CA THR A 35 -7.42 -14.62 -22.10
C THR A 35 -6.75 -15.89 -21.53
N ASN A 36 -5.41 -15.91 -21.46
CA ASN A 36 -4.66 -17.03 -20.94
C ASN A 36 -4.99 -17.29 -19.47
N PRO A 37 -5.48 -18.49 -19.07
CA PRO A 37 -5.93 -18.78 -17.71
C PRO A 37 -4.87 -18.53 -16.63
N PHE A 38 -3.61 -18.84 -16.88
CA PHE A 38 -2.52 -18.63 -15.93
C PHE A 38 -2.25 -17.14 -15.71
N GLU A 39 -2.33 -16.36 -16.76
CA GLU A 39 -2.16 -14.92 -16.70
C GLU A 39 -3.35 -14.23 -16.02
N LEU A 40 -4.58 -14.67 -16.33
CA LEU A 40 -5.79 -14.19 -15.65
C LEU A 40 -5.72 -14.48 -14.13
N GLU A 41 -5.27 -15.67 -13.75
CA GLU A 41 -5.13 -16.05 -12.35
C GLU A 41 -4.05 -15.18 -11.65
N SER A 42 -2.89 -15.04 -12.25
CA SER A 42 -1.79 -14.21 -11.74
C SER A 42 -2.19 -12.73 -11.62
N ALA A 43 -2.79 -12.16 -12.65
CA ALA A 43 -3.23 -10.77 -12.66
C ALA A 43 -4.40 -10.52 -11.68
N SER A 44 -5.21 -11.53 -11.40
CA SER A 44 -6.33 -11.43 -10.44
C SER A 44 -5.89 -11.57 -8.99
N ALA A 45 -4.60 -11.68 -8.70
CA ALA A 45 -4.02 -11.73 -7.36
C ALA A 45 -3.14 -10.50 -7.10
N ASP A 46 -3.02 -10.13 -5.83
CA ASP A 46 -1.97 -9.25 -5.30
C ASP A 46 -1.28 -9.95 -4.12
N LEU A 47 -0.47 -9.25 -3.34
CA LEU A 47 0.27 -9.85 -2.22
C LEU A 47 -0.59 -10.09 -0.96
N THR A 48 -1.92 -9.99 -1.06
CA THR A 48 -2.81 -10.26 0.07
C THR A 48 -2.74 -11.72 0.49
N SER A 49 -2.34 -11.97 1.73
CA SER A 49 -2.35 -13.31 2.31
C SER A 49 -3.77 -13.80 2.53
N LEU A 50 -4.09 -14.93 1.90
CA LEU A 50 -5.37 -15.61 1.99
C LEU A 50 -5.13 -17.07 2.41
N PRO A 51 -6.00 -17.64 3.28
CA PRO A 51 -5.87 -19.05 3.65
C PRO A 51 -6.04 -19.97 2.43
N ALA A 52 -5.36 -21.12 2.45
CA ALA A 52 -5.31 -22.06 1.32
C ALA A 52 -6.69 -22.45 0.76
N TYR A 53 -7.70 -22.64 1.64
CA TYR A 53 -9.06 -22.96 1.19
C TYR A 53 -9.73 -21.83 0.40
N HIS A 54 -9.27 -20.59 0.55
CA HIS A 54 -9.84 -19.43 -0.16
C HIS A 54 -9.58 -19.49 -1.66
N TYR A 55 -8.55 -20.22 -2.10
CA TYR A 55 -8.27 -20.41 -3.52
C TYR A 55 -9.43 -21.08 -4.26
N LYS A 56 -10.21 -21.95 -3.59
CA LYS A 56 -11.41 -22.56 -4.19
C LYS A 56 -12.52 -21.54 -4.50
N PHE A 57 -12.63 -20.47 -3.72
CA PHE A 57 -13.61 -19.39 -3.91
C PHE A 57 -13.12 -18.30 -4.87
N LYS A 58 -11.80 -18.22 -5.10
CA LYS A 58 -11.18 -17.20 -5.95
C LYS A 58 -11.66 -17.28 -7.40
N LYS A 59 -11.94 -18.49 -7.92
CA LYS A 59 -12.42 -18.69 -9.30
C LYS A 59 -13.62 -17.83 -9.68
N LYS A 60 -14.50 -17.49 -8.73
CA LYS A 60 -15.68 -16.65 -8.96
C LYS A 60 -15.33 -15.20 -9.33
N TYR A 61 -14.15 -14.74 -9.00
CA TYR A 61 -13.73 -13.35 -9.11
C TYR A 61 -12.53 -13.16 -10.04
N LEU A 62 -12.13 -14.21 -10.77
CA LEU A 62 -11.09 -14.07 -11.79
C LEU A 62 -11.56 -13.12 -12.89
N ALA A 63 -10.64 -12.32 -13.39
CA ALA A 63 -10.90 -11.54 -14.60
C ALA A 63 -11.11 -12.46 -15.81
N SER A 64 -11.88 -12.00 -16.78
CA SER A 64 -12.04 -12.68 -18.08
C SER A 64 -10.98 -12.22 -19.07
N TYR A 65 -10.45 -11.01 -18.89
CA TYR A 65 -9.43 -10.40 -19.76
C TYR A 65 -8.40 -9.61 -18.94
N VAL A 66 -7.17 -9.63 -19.44
CA VAL A 66 -6.12 -8.67 -19.06
C VAL A 66 -5.74 -7.89 -20.30
N ILE A 67 -5.87 -6.57 -20.25
CA ILE A 67 -5.49 -5.67 -21.34
C ILE A 67 -4.44 -4.69 -20.87
N ARG A 68 -3.50 -4.31 -21.77
CA ARG A 68 -2.33 -3.49 -21.46
C ARG A 68 -2.24 -2.31 -22.43
N PRO A 69 -2.92 -1.19 -22.17
CA PRO A 69 -2.83 0.00 -22.99
C PRO A 69 -1.42 0.61 -22.95
N ALA A 70 -0.93 1.10 -24.09
CA ALA A 70 0.38 1.73 -24.22
C ALA A 70 0.34 3.26 -24.03
N ASN A 71 -0.84 3.86 -24.13
CA ASN A 71 -1.02 5.30 -24.08
C ASN A 71 -2.41 5.65 -23.54
N ILE A 72 -2.63 6.95 -23.30
CA ILE A 72 -3.87 7.45 -22.72
C ILE A 72 -5.11 7.23 -23.63
N ASN A 73 -4.91 7.21 -24.94
CA ASN A 73 -6.02 7.00 -25.89
C ASN A 73 -6.49 5.54 -25.83
N GLU A 74 -5.59 4.56 -25.85
CA GLU A 74 -5.92 3.15 -25.67
C GLU A 74 -6.59 2.90 -24.32
N LEU A 75 -6.09 3.54 -23.25
CA LEU A 75 -6.70 3.45 -21.91
C LEU A 75 -8.12 4.01 -21.89
N SER A 76 -8.34 5.18 -22.49
CA SER A 76 -9.64 5.83 -22.61
C SER A 76 -10.65 4.96 -23.39
N LEU A 77 -10.24 4.47 -24.56
CA LEU A 77 -11.08 3.58 -25.39
C LEU A 77 -11.43 2.27 -24.65
N ALA A 78 -10.47 1.68 -23.96
CA ALA A 78 -10.69 0.45 -23.21
C ALA A 78 -11.73 0.65 -22.07
N ILE A 79 -11.59 1.74 -21.30
CA ILE A 79 -12.53 2.07 -20.22
C ILE A 79 -13.92 2.35 -20.79
N LYS A 80 -13.99 3.16 -21.86
CA LYS A 80 -15.26 3.48 -22.54
C LYS A 80 -15.97 2.22 -23.04
N LYS A 81 -15.22 1.31 -23.70
CA LYS A 81 -15.77 0.05 -24.21
C LYS A 81 -16.33 -0.81 -23.07
N CYS A 82 -15.60 -0.96 -21.98
CA CYS A 82 -16.08 -1.71 -20.82
C CYS A 82 -17.33 -1.09 -20.20
N ARG A 83 -17.41 0.26 -20.11
CA ARG A 83 -18.60 0.96 -19.64
C ARG A 83 -19.82 0.68 -20.53
N ASP A 84 -19.65 0.81 -21.85
CA ASP A 84 -20.74 0.68 -22.82
C ASP A 84 -21.31 -0.74 -22.80
N LEU A 85 -20.46 -1.75 -22.61
CA LEU A 85 -20.83 -3.16 -22.49
C LEU A 85 -21.16 -3.60 -21.06
N HIS A 86 -21.16 -2.69 -20.09
CA HIS A 86 -21.46 -2.96 -18.68
C HIS A 86 -20.52 -3.97 -18.02
N ILE A 87 -19.26 -4.00 -18.42
CA ILE A 87 -18.25 -4.92 -17.92
C ILE A 87 -17.50 -4.30 -16.76
N PRO A 88 -17.36 -5.00 -15.62
CA PRO A 88 -16.56 -4.53 -14.51
C PRO A 88 -15.09 -4.32 -14.87
N VAL A 89 -14.52 -3.22 -14.41
CA VAL A 89 -13.12 -2.85 -14.66
C VAL A 89 -12.33 -2.81 -13.36
N THR A 90 -11.13 -3.39 -13.39
CA THR A 90 -10.13 -3.24 -12.33
C THR A 90 -8.86 -2.65 -12.90
N ILE A 91 -8.49 -1.47 -12.45
CA ILE A 91 -7.19 -0.87 -12.78
C ILE A 91 -6.12 -1.52 -11.91
N ARG A 92 -5.04 -1.97 -12.55
CA ARG A 92 -3.91 -2.62 -11.89
C ARG A 92 -2.60 -1.99 -12.36
N ALA A 93 -1.76 -1.59 -11.44
CA ALA A 93 -0.35 -1.28 -11.66
C ALA A 93 0.50 -2.53 -11.37
N ALA A 94 1.56 -2.45 -10.59
CA ALA A 94 2.39 -3.61 -10.25
C ALA A 94 1.71 -4.67 -9.37
N GLY A 95 0.60 -4.35 -8.70
CA GLY A 95 -0.14 -5.30 -7.87
C GLY A 95 0.54 -5.65 -6.55
N THR A 96 1.37 -4.78 -6.03
CA THR A 96 2.12 -4.95 -4.76
C THR A 96 1.29 -4.69 -3.50
N SER A 97 -0.02 -4.48 -3.63
CA SER A 97 -0.91 -4.33 -2.48
C SER A 97 -1.06 -5.64 -1.70
N CYS A 98 -1.16 -5.53 -0.37
CA CYS A 98 -1.43 -6.65 0.54
C CYS A 98 -2.86 -6.62 1.11
N PHE A 99 -3.78 -5.80 0.53
CA PHE A 99 -5.14 -5.61 1.03
C PHE A 99 -6.20 -5.76 -0.07
N SER A 100 -5.92 -6.60 -1.08
CA SER A 100 -6.77 -6.86 -2.26
C SER A 100 -7.13 -5.59 -3.04
N SER A 101 -6.23 -4.59 -3.04
CA SER A 101 -6.49 -3.32 -3.72
C SER A 101 -6.38 -3.43 -5.24
N ALA A 102 -5.58 -4.39 -5.75
CA ALA A 102 -5.34 -4.60 -7.17
C ALA A 102 -6.07 -5.82 -7.73
N THR A 103 -6.94 -6.47 -6.94
CA THR A 103 -7.66 -7.67 -7.34
C THR A 103 -9.05 -7.34 -7.90
N PRO A 104 -9.55 -8.07 -8.91
CA PRO A 104 -10.91 -7.89 -9.37
C PRO A 104 -11.91 -8.28 -8.28
N SER A 105 -12.95 -7.51 -8.14
CA SER A 105 -14.01 -7.74 -7.15
C SER A 105 -15.29 -8.30 -7.74
N MET A 106 -15.44 -8.20 -9.06
CA MET A 106 -16.62 -8.61 -9.81
C MET A 106 -16.27 -9.41 -11.08
N GLY A 107 -15.00 -9.87 -11.21
CA GLY A 107 -14.51 -10.40 -12.48
C GLY A 107 -14.30 -9.29 -13.50
N GLY A 108 -14.68 -9.51 -14.76
CA GLY A 108 -14.59 -8.52 -15.84
C GLY A 108 -13.18 -8.35 -16.40
N VAL A 109 -12.77 -7.12 -16.65
CA VAL A 109 -11.49 -6.78 -17.29
C VAL A 109 -10.52 -6.18 -16.29
N ILE A 110 -9.29 -6.69 -16.27
CA ILE A 110 -8.14 -6.02 -15.65
C ILE A 110 -7.47 -5.16 -16.70
N ILE A 111 -7.34 -3.87 -16.44
CA ILE A 111 -6.53 -2.94 -17.22
C ILE A 111 -5.20 -2.75 -16.49
N ASP A 112 -4.15 -3.38 -17.02
CA ASP A 112 -2.80 -3.30 -16.50
C ASP A 112 -2.08 -2.09 -17.12
N ILE A 113 -1.84 -1.08 -16.29
CA ILE A 113 -1.28 0.21 -16.75
C ILE A 113 0.24 0.23 -16.85
N ARG A 114 0.96 -0.88 -16.60
CA ARG A 114 2.43 -0.90 -16.58
C ARG A 114 3.10 -0.53 -17.90
N ARG A 115 2.38 -0.55 -19.03
CA ARG A 115 2.87 -0.03 -20.31
C ARG A 115 2.78 1.50 -20.44
N LEU A 116 2.06 2.17 -19.55
CA LEU A 116 2.10 3.62 -19.44
C LEU A 116 3.36 4.05 -18.66
N ASN A 117 4.54 3.76 -19.17
CA ASN A 117 5.79 3.87 -18.42
C ASN A 117 6.80 4.86 -19.01
N LYS A 118 6.37 5.73 -19.90
CA LYS A 118 7.25 6.72 -20.53
C LYS A 118 7.54 7.89 -19.59
N VAL A 119 8.80 8.37 -19.59
CA VAL A 119 9.15 9.70 -19.13
C VAL A 119 8.86 10.65 -20.30
N HIS A 120 7.87 11.53 -20.11
CA HIS A 120 7.42 12.45 -21.18
C HIS A 120 8.24 13.71 -21.22
N GLU A 121 8.59 14.26 -20.03
CA GLU A 121 9.32 15.51 -19.90
C GLU A 121 10.05 15.56 -18.56
N ILE A 122 11.29 16.02 -18.56
CA ILE A 122 12.04 16.42 -17.36
C ILE A 122 12.33 17.92 -17.52
N ASN A 123 11.73 18.73 -16.65
CA ASN A 123 11.90 20.19 -16.66
C ASN A 123 12.79 20.61 -15.48
N GLN A 124 14.06 20.87 -15.77
CA GLN A 124 15.05 21.24 -14.75
C GLN A 124 14.80 22.63 -14.18
N GLU A 125 14.30 23.58 -14.97
CA GLU A 125 14.01 24.94 -14.51
C GLU A 125 12.84 24.97 -13.51
N LYS A 126 11.76 24.22 -13.82
CA LYS A 126 10.58 24.11 -12.96
C LYS A 126 10.73 23.05 -11.88
N MET A 127 11.79 22.25 -11.91
CA MET A 127 12.00 21.10 -11.03
C MET A 127 10.80 20.17 -11.04
N THR A 128 10.35 19.77 -12.25
CA THR A 128 9.22 18.85 -12.43
C THR A 128 9.55 17.74 -13.42
N VAL A 129 8.88 16.62 -13.29
CA VAL A 129 8.92 15.50 -14.24
C VAL A 129 7.50 15.06 -14.58
N LYS A 130 7.18 14.89 -15.89
CA LYS A 130 5.94 14.31 -16.37
C LYS A 130 6.18 12.88 -16.82
N VAL A 131 5.44 11.93 -16.24
CA VAL A 131 5.60 10.49 -16.50
C VAL A 131 4.28 9.77 -16.65
N GLY A 132 4.30 8.65 -17.36
CA GLY A 132 3.19 7.69 -17.34
C GLY A 132 3.07 7.00 -15.98
N SER A 133 1.86 6.77 -15.51
CA SER A 133 1.58 6.27 -14.17
C SER A 133 2.03 4.82 -13.92
N GLY A 134 2.27 4.07 -14.98
CA GLY A 134 2.76 2.68 -14.94
C GLY A 134 4.27 2.54 -14.77
N ILE A 135 5.04 3.63 -14.81
CA ILE A 135 6.48 3.58 -14.57
C ILE A 135 6.77 3.09 -13.15
N SER A 136 7.77 2.20 -13.00
CA SER A 136 8.25 1.83 -11.67
C SER A 136 9.00 3.00 -11.02
N TRP A 137 8.96 3.09 -9.70
CA TRP A 137 9.74 4.10 -8.99
C TRP A 137 11.24 3.94 -9.22
N LEU A 138 11.73 2.68 -9.34
CA LEU A 138 13.13 2.41 -9.66
C LEU A 138 13.53 3.04 -11.00
N ASN A 139 12.76 2.76 -12.07
CA ASN A 139 13.05 3.32 -13.38
C ASN A 139 12.94 4.85 -13.42
N LEU A 140 12.03 5.43 -12.62
CA LEU A 140 11.93 6.88 -12.51
C LEU A 140 13.16 7.48 -11.79
N ILE A 141 13.61 6.84 -10.70
CA ILE A 141 14.82 7.26 -9.96
C ILE A 141 16.04 7.18 -10.88
N GLU A 142 16.23 6.07 -11.60
CA GLU A 142 17.31 5.90 -12.55
C GLU A 142 17.27 6.96 -13.66
N ALA A 143 16.12 7.17 -14.29
CA ALA A 143 15.97 8.17 -15.36
C ALA A 143 16.25 9.62 -14.89
N LEU A 144 15.94 9.95 -13.65
CA LEU A 144 16.20 11.27 -13.08
C LEU A 144 17.67 11.43 -12.66
N SER A 145 18.32 10.34 -12.21
CA SER A 145 19.71 10.38 -11.75
C SER A 145 20.69 10.80 -12.86
N ASP A 146 20.40 10.47 -14.12
CA ASP A 146 21.19 10.91 -15.29
C ASP A 146 21.22 12.44 -15.46
N TYR A 147 20.26 13.14 -14.85
CA TYR A 147 20.15 14.61 -14.85
C TYR A 147 20.55 15.25 -13.52
N GLY A 148 21.10 14.47 -12.57
CA GLY A 148 21.40 14.96 -11.21
C GLY A 148 20.15 15.26 -10.39
N LEU A 149 19.05 14.58 -10.66
CA LEU A 149 17.72 14.81 -10.04
C LEU A 149 17.20 13.54 -9.38
N GLU A 150 16.21 13.71 -8.48
CA GLU A 150 15.52 12.61 -7.82
C GLU A 150 14.06 12.97 -7.43
N PRO A 151 13.17 11.97 -7.21
CA PRO A 151 11.85 12.20 -6.66
C PRO A 151 11.95 12.67 -5.21
N LYS A 152 11.10 13.63 -4.79
CA LYS A 152 11.04 14.07 -3.39
C LYS A 152 10.52 13.01 -2.44
N THR A 153 9.51 12.24 -2.87
CA THR A 153 8.80 11.28 -2.03
C THR A 153 8.44 10.04 -2.82
N PHE A 154 8.74 8.88 -2.25
CA PHE A 154 8.45 7.58 -2.87
C PHE A 154 8.29 6.47 -1.80
N PRO A 155 7.70 5.30 -2.15
CA PRO A 155 7.48 4.22 -1.19
C PRO A 155 8.77 3.44 -0.87
N THR A 156 8.79 2.77 0.28
CA THR A 156 9.84 1.80 0.60
C THR A 156 9.88 0.62 -0.38
N SER A 157 8.77 0.29 -1.04
CA SER A 157 8.67 -0.73 -2.09
C SER A 157 9.04 -0.22 -3.50
N PHE A 158 9.91 0.77 -3.62
CA PHE A 158 10.23 1.45 -4.89
C PHE A 158 10.78 0.52 -5.98
N LYS A 159 11.45 -0.57 -5.62
CA LYS A 159 11.98 -1.55 -6.58
C LYS A 159 10.88 -2.22 -7.42
N THR A 160 9.68 -2.36 -6.88
CA THR A 160 8.59 -3.14 -7.49
C THR A 160 7.30 -2.39 -7.73
N SER A 161 7.06 -1.28 -7.04
CA SER A 161 5.82 -0.51 -7.16
C SER A 161 5.88 0.55 -8.26
N CYS A 162 4.72 0.88 -8.82
CA CYS A 162 4.58 1.91 -9.84
C CYS A 162 4.08 3.23 -9.25
N VAL A 163 4.39 4.34 -9.92
CA VAL A 163 4.02 5.70 -9.53
C VAL A 163 2.51 5.82 -9.32
N GLY A 164 1.69 5.47 -10.30
CA GLY A 164 0.22 5.56 -10.20
C GLY A 164 -0.37 4.66 -9.13
N GLY A 165 0.23 3.47 -8.89
CA GLY A 165 -0.18 2.57 -7.81
C GLY A 165 0.04 3.18 -6.43
N PHE A 166 1.16 3.87 -6.20
CA PHE A 166 1.45 4.54 -4.95
C PHE A 166 0.56 5.76 -4.72
N ILE A 167 0.30 6.56 -5.76
CA ILE A 167 -0.63 7.69 -5.70
C ILE A 167 -2.06 7.22 -5.35
N ALA A 168 -2.47 6.10 -5.89
CA ALA A 168 -3.80 5.52 -5.59
C ALA A 168 -3.92 4.99 -4.15
N THR A 169 -2.81 4.76 -3.44
CA THR A 169 -2.76 4.45 -2.00
C THR A 169 -2.55 5.73 -1.18
N PRO A 170 -2.64 5.72 0.16
CA PRO A 170 -2.58 6.97 0.94
C PRO A 170 -1.35 7.85 0.70
N GLY A 171 -0.18 7.29 0.40
CA GLY A 171 1.03 8.06 0.08
C GLY A 171 1.51 9.03 1.18
N LYS A 172 1.12 8.78 2.44
CA LYS A 172 1.38 9.66 3.60
C LYS A 172 2.56 9.23 4.47
N ALA A 173 3.20 8.11 4.13
CA ALA A 173 4.40 7.61 4.78
C ALA A 173 5.28 6.90 3.73
N GLY A 174 6.59 7.10 3.81
CA GLY A 174 7.56 6.58 2.86
C GLY A 174 8.88 7.33 2.96
N ILE A 175 9.75 7.08 2.00
CA ILE A 175 11.03 7.79 1.87
C ILE A 175 10.73 9.22 1.45
N GLY A 176 11.34 10.19 2.10
CA GLY A 176 11.19 11.61 1.81
C GLY A 176 9.95 12.29 2.40
N VAL A 177 8.94 11.53 2.90
CA VAL A 177 7.69 12.13 3.40
C VAL A 177 7.90 13.09 4.54
N LEU A 178 8.75 12.76 5.50
CA LEU A 178 9.02 13.62 6.64
C LEU A 178 9.75 14.92 6.24
N LYS A 179 10.61 14.84 5.21
CA LYS A 179 11.43 15.96 4.74
C LYS A 179 10.71 16.84 3.71
N TYR A 180 10.01 16.22 2.76
CA TYR A 180 9.45 16.92 1.60
C TYR A 180 7.92 16.96 1.57
N GLY A 181 7.25 16.27 2.49
CA GLY A 181 5.79 16.16 2.53
C GLY A 181 5.25 14.87 1.88
N THR A 182 3.92 14.75 1.88
CA THR A 182 3.22 13.56 1.37
C THR A 182 3.27 13.46 -0.16
N MET A 183 2.92 12.30 -0.71
CA MET A 183 2.79 12.13 -2.16
C MET A 183 1.85 13.18 -2.78
N GLU A 184 0.72 13.46 -2.12
CA GLU A 184 -0.22 14.50 -2.56
C GLU A 184 0.46 15.87 -2.70
N SER A 185 1.38 16.22 -1.80
CA SER A 185 2.10 17.49 -1.84
C SER A 185 3.13 17.59 -2.95
N THR A 186 3.52 16.49 -3.59
CA THR A 186 4.48 16.48 -4.71
C THR A 186 3.81 16.49 -6.07
N ILE A 187 2.52 16.17 -6.17
CA ILE A 187 1.77 16.16 -7.44
C ILE A 187 1.50 17.59 -7.89
N ILE A 188 1.89 17.91 -9.12
CA ILE A 188 1.59 19.18 -9.80
C ILE A 188 0.31 19.05 -10.63
N SER A 189 0.25 18.03 -11.48
CA SER A 189 -0.93 17.75 -12.31
C SER A 189 -1.08 16.26 -12.61
N VAL A 190 -2.29 15.84 -12.98
CA VAL A 190 -2.62 14.47 -13.36
C VAL A 190 -3.52 14.47 -14.59
N ASP A 191 -3.23 13.60 -15.55
CA ASP A 191 -4.17 13.23 -16.60
C ASP A 191 -4.97 12.01 -16.11
N LEU A 192 -6.25 12.20 -15.77
CA LEU A 192 -7.14 11.19 -15.24
C LEU A 192 -8.14 10.75 -16.32
N VAL A 193 -8.26 9.43 -16.51
CA VAL A 193 -9.33 8.84 -17.34
C VAL A 193 -10.48 8.44 -16.42
N LYS A 194 -11.63 9.11 -16.54
CA LYS A 194 -12.83 8.83 -15.76
C LYS A 194 -13.48 7.48 -16.11
N PRO A 195 -14.41 6.97 -15.31
CA PRO A 195 -15.13 5.72 -15.60
C PRO A 195 -15.94 5.74 -16.89
N ASP A 196 -16.23 6.93 -17.44
CA ASP A 196 -16.90 7.10 -18.74
C ASP A 196 -15.93 7.12 -19.94
N GLY A 197 -14.63 7.00 -19.68
CA GLY A 197 -13.57 7.09 -20.71
C GLY A 197 -13.12 8.51 -21.01
N THR A 198 -13.76 9.56 -20.47
CA THR A 198 -13.30 10.94 -20.73
C THR A 198 -11.99 11.23 -20.00
N VAL A 199 -11.12 11.95 -20.69
CA VAL A 199 -9.82 12.38 -20.15
C VAL A 199 -9.95 13.79 -19.59
N ILE A 200 -9.52 13.99 -18.34
CA ILE A 200 -9.45 15.31 -17.71
C ILE A 200 -8.05 15.55 -17.17
N LYS A 201 -7.57 16.79 -17.23
CA LYS A 201 -6.34 17.23 -16.55
C LYS A 201 -6.74 17.92 -15.25
N ILE A 202 -6.22 17.41 -14.13
CA ILE A 202 -6.41 17.97 -12.80
C ILE A 202 -5.08 18.58 -12.35
N SER A 203 -5.10 19.84 -11.91
CA SER A 203 -3.96 20.53 -11.31
C SER A 203 -4.37 21.16 -9.99
N ARG A 204 -3.40 21.61 -9.19
CA ARG A 204 -3.69 22.23 -7.88
C ARG A 204 -4.61 23.42 -7.99
N ASP A 205 -4.44 24.22 -9.02
CA ASP A 205 -5.15 25.50 -9.24
C ASP A 205 -6.39 25.32 -10.11
N SER A 206 -6.74 24.08 -10.49
CA SER A 206 -7.90 23.82 -11.33
C SER A 206 -9.20 23.83 -10.52
N ASN A 207 -10.17 24.63 -10.93
CA ASN A 207 -11.52 24.61 -10.36
C ASN A 207 -12.37 23.52 -11.03
N GLN A 208 -11.97 22.25 -10.82
CA GLN A 208 -12.65 21.08 -11.37
C GLN A 208 -13.48 20.36 -10.32
N GLU A 209 -14.42 19.55 -10.76
CA GLU A 209 -15.26 18.72 -9.90
C GLU A 209 -14.45 17.71 -9.04
N ILE A 210 -13.28 17.28 -9.54
CA ILE A 210 -12.38 16.35 -8.86
C ILE A 210 -11.08 17.10 -8.62
N SER A 211 -10.65 17.19 -7.36
CA SER A 211 -9.35 17.73 -6.94
C SER A 211 -8.31 16.62 -6.78
N ILE A 212 -7.03 17.02 -6.63
CA ILE A 212 -5.95 16.06 -6.35
C ILE A 212 -6.25 15.24 -5.09
N SER A 213 -6.78 15.87 -4.04
CA SER A 213 -7.14 15.20 -2.78
C SER A 213 -8.27 14.18 -2.91
N ASP A 214 -9.12 14.30 -3.94
CA ASP A 214 -10.23 13.37 -4.14
C ASP A 214 -9.79 12.03 -4.76
N PHE A 215 -8.68 11.97 -5.49
CA PHE A 215 -8.21 10.71 -6.09
C PHE A 215 -6.98 10.11 -5.41
N VAL A 216 -6.15 10.89 -4.71
CA VAL A 216 -5.03 10.34 -3.93
C VAL A 216 -5.56 9.49 -2.78
N GLY A 217 -5.05 8.27 -2.65
CA GLY A 217 -5.45 7.35 -1.58
C GLY A 217 -6.84 6.73 -1.74
N THR A 218 -7.49 6.90 -2.89
CA THR A 218 -8.85 6.37 -3.13
C THR A 218 -8.88 5.07 -3.94
N TYR A 219 -7.73 4.45 -4.15
CA TYR A 219 -7.62 3.16 -4.85
C TYR A 219 -8.20 3.17 -6.27
N GLY A 220 -8.16 4.35 -6.92
CA GLY A 220 -8.64 4.52 -8.28
C GLY A 220 -10.14 4.35 -8.47
N ILE A 221 -10.98 4.57 -7.44
CA ILE A 221 -12.45 4.41 -7.58
C ILE A 221 -13.09 5.49 -8.45
N PHE A 222 -12.40 6.61 -8.69
CA PHE A 222 -12.91 7.75 -9.48
C PHE A 222 -12.34 7.84 -10.90
N GLY A 223 -11.35 6.99 -11.21
CA GLY A 223 -10.73 6.96 -12.53
C GLY A 223 -9.35 6.30 -12.53
N ALA A 224 -8.78 6.16 -13.70
CA ALA A 224 -7.43 5.66 -13.92
C ALA A 224 -6.45 6.82 -14.12
N ILE A 225 -5.39 6.88 -13.36
CA ILE A 225 -4.29 7.82 -13.56
C ILE A 225 -3.51 7.37 -14.80
N ALA A 226 -3.46 8.19 -15.85
CA ALA A 226 -2.70 7.90 -17.06
C ALA A 226 -1.30 8.49 -17.00
N ASN A 227 -1.19 9.80 -16.74
CA ASN A 227 0.07 10.49 -16.57
C ASN A 227 0.03 11.32 -15.28
N VAL A 228 1.19 11.60 -14.74
CA VAL A 228 1.36 12.48 -13.59
C VAL A 228 2.57 13.38 -13.78
N GLU A 229 2.45 14.62 -13.34
CA GLU A 229 3.53 15.57 -13.22
C GLU A 229 3.87 15.74 -11.74
N LEU A 230 5.12 15.47 -11.39
CA LEU A 230 5.64 15.47 -10.03
C LEU A 230 6.70 16.56 -9.86
N SER A 231 6.73 17.18 -8.69
CA SER A 231 7.88 17.98 -8.29
C SER A 231 9.04 17.08 -7.88
N ILE A 232 10.24 17.43 -8.30
CA ILE A 232 11.50 16.73 -8.07
C ILE A 232 12.50 17.60 -7.31
N THR A 233 13.64 17.05 -6.93
CA THR A 233 14.73 17.78 -6.27
C THR A 233 16.07 17.37 -6.85
N THR A 234 17.13 18.12 -6.57
CA THR A 234 18.50 17.76 -6.93
C THR A 234 18.99 16.60 -6.08
N LEU A 235 19.79 15.71 -6.68
CA LEU A 235 20.56 14.71 -5.95
C LEU A 235 21.42 15.40 -4.88
N LYS A 236 21.48 14.79 -3.71
CA LYS A 236 22.36 15.23 -2.64
C LYS A 236 23.67 14.47 -2.64
N THR A 237 24.68 15.05 -2.02
CA THR A 237 26.05 14.53 -2.09
C THR A 237 26.47 13.73 -0.86
N SER A 238 25.73 13.87 0.25
CA SER A 238 26.03 13.17 1.49
C SER A 238 24.85 12.35 2.00
N LEU A 239 25.09 11.06 2.25
CA LEU A 239 24.14 10.14 2.85
C LEU A 239 24.76 9.56 4.12
N GLU A 240 24.13 9.85 5.26
CA GLU A 240 24.54 9.34 6.56
C GLU A 240 23.40 8.61 7.25
N ILE A 241 23.74 7.50 7.91
CA ILE A 241 22.77 6.65 8.60
C ILE A 241 23.19 6.50 10.04
N ILE A 242 22.27 6.73 10.96
CA ILE A 242 22.52 6.60 12.39
C ILE A 242 21.35 5.87 13.05
N GLY A 243 21.65 5.07 14.06
CA GLY A 243 20.64 4.35 14.81
C GLY A 243 21.09 3.96 16.21
N TYR A 244 20.09 3.81 17.08
CA TYR A 244 20.28 3.46 18.47
C TYR A 244 19.32 2.36 18.90
N GLY A 245 19.86 1.44 19.71
CA GLY A 245 19.13 0.36 20.34
C GLY A 245 18.69 0.70 21.76
N PHE A 246 17.47 0.30 22.11
CA PHE A 246 16.85 0.53 23.41
C PHE A 246 16.21 -0.75 23.94
N ASN A 247 16.33 -0.97 25.27
CA ASN A 247 15.57 -2.03 25.94
C ASN A 247 14.21 -1.53 26.50
N SER A 248 14.01 -0.21 26.53
CA SER A 248 12.76 0.43 26.93
C SER A 248 12.03 0.99 25.73
N ILE A 249 10.80 0.51 25.46
CA ILE A 249 9.93 1.03 24.41
C ILE A 249 9.59 2.51 24.62
N GLU A 250 9.47 2.94 25.87
CA GLU A 250 9.19 4.33 26.20
C GLU A 250 10.35 5.25 25.77
N GLN A 251 11.58 4.87 26.10
CA GLN A 251 12.77 5.62 25.66
C GLN A 251 12.91 5.62 24.13
N ALA A 252 12.68 4.48 23.49
CA ALA A 252 12.75 4.37 22.05
C ALA A 252 11.72 5.28 21.35
N ILE A 253 10.47 5.30 21.80
CA ILE A 253 9.43 6.18 21.25
C ILE A 253 9.74 7.67 21.51
N ASN A 254 10.18 8.01 22.71
CA ASN A 254 10.55 9.40 23.03
C ASN A 254 11.70 9.86 22.14
N PHE A 255 12.71 9.03 21.90
CA PHE A 255 13.82 9.34 21.01
C PHE A 255 13.39 9.44 19.54
N TYR A 256 12.53 8.53 19.09
CA TYR A 256 11.94 8.60 17.76
C TYR A 256 11.16 9.92 17.54
N LEU A 257 10.32 10.31 18.50
CA LEU A 257 9.54 11.55 18.41
C LEU A 257 10.43 12.79 18.51
N LEU A 258 11.49 12.78 19.32
CA LEU A 258 12.47 13.85 19.39
C LEU A 258 13.14 14.09 18.03
N ILE A 259 13.59 13.04 17.35
CA ILE A 259 14.17 13.17 16.00
C ILE A 259 13.12 13.71 15.03
N LYS A 260 11.89 13.21 15.11
CA LYS A 260 10.80 13.56 14.20
C LYS A 260 10.32 15.00 14.36
N GLU A 261 10.10 15.44 15.59
CA GLU A 261 9.38 16.70 15.87
C GLU A 261 10.33 17.83 16.29
N ASP A 262 11.33 17.55 17.15
CA ASP A 262 12.09 18.58 17.84
C ASP A 262 13.40 18.94 17.12
N LEU A 263 14.06 17.99 16.42
CA LEU A 263 15.27 18.31 15.68
C LEU A 263 14.97 19.16 14.44
N PRO A 264 15.79 20.19 14.15
CA PRO A 264 15.51 21.16 13.07
C PRO A 264 15.58 20.51 11.69
N ASN A 265 16.59 19.66 11.45
CA ASN A 265 16.80 18.99 10.17
C ASN A 265 16.07 17.64 10.17
N LYS A 266 15.11 17.51 9.26
CA LYS A 266 14.34 16.27 9.16
C LYS A 266 15.08 15.22 8.33
N PRO A 267 15.18 13.96 8.80
CA PRO A 267 15.76 12.90 8.01
C PRO A 267 14.92 12.57 6.78
N LEU A 268 15.58 12.05 5.74
CA LEU A 268 14.92 11.48 4.57
C LEU A 268 14.02 10.29 4.94
N PHE A 269 14.46 9.51 5.92
CA PHE A 269 13.74 8.37 6.44
C PHE A 269 13.97 8.21 7.95
N LEU A 270 12.92 7.88 8.70
CA LEU A 270 12.99 7.62 10.13
C LEU A 270 12.08 6.45 10.49
N SER A 271 12.63 5.48 11.22
CA SER A 271 11.92 4.27 11.61
C SER A 271 12.22 3.86 13.05
N ILE A 272 11.26 3.20 13.66
CA ILE A 272 11.40 2.44 14.89
C ILE A 272 10.92 1.01 14.65
N SER A 273 11.67 0.01 15.05
CA SER A 273 11.37 -1.42 14.85
C SER A 273 11.60 -2.24 16.10
N GLU A 274 10.79 -3.27 16.25
CA GLU A 274 10.90 -4.29 17.27
C GLU A 274 11.99 -5.33 16.90
N ARG A 275 12.72 -5.87 17.86
CA ARG A 275 13.74 -6.91 17.64
C ARG A 275 13.23 -8.10 16.81
N ASN A 276 11.98 -8.50 16.99
CA ASN A 276 11.41 -9.57 16.18
C ASN A 276 11.29 -9.19 14.69
N PHE A 277 11.04 -7.92 14.37
CA PHE A 277 11.05 -7.47 12.98
C PHE A 277 12.47 -7.64 12.39
N GLU A 278 13.51 -7.22 13.11
CA GLU A 278 14.88 -7.34 12.67
C GLU A 278 15.29 -8.81 12.47
N LYS A 279 14.94 -9.68 13.42
CA LYS A 279 15.20 -11.12 13.38
C LYS A 279 14.63 -11.81 12.12
N TYR A 280 13.46 -11.38 11.66
CA TYR A 280 12.81 -12.02 10.51
C TYR A 280 13.11 -11.33 9.19
N SER A 281 13.68 -10.13 9.21
CA SER A 281 14.02 -9.37 8.01
C SER A 281 15.51 -9.38 7.66
N HIS A 282 16.39 -9.73 8.61
CA HIS A 282 17.85 -9.70 8.43
C HIS A 282 18.53 -10.94 9.02
N VAL A 283 19.69 -11.32 8.47
CA VAL A 283 20.45 -12.48 8.93
C VAL A 283 21.14 -12.19 10.27
N ALA A 284 21.78 -11.03 10.39
CA ALA A 284 22.32 -10.52 11.64
C ALA A 284 21.43 -9.38 12.15
N PHE A 285 21.22 -9.29 13.46
CA PHE A 285 20.36 -8.26 14.04
C PHE A 285 20.86 -7.89 15.46
N PRO A 286 20.59 -6.64 15.90
CA PRO A 286 20.97 -6.16 17.23
C PRO A 286 20.29 -6.92 18.37
N LYS A 287 20.89 -6.85 19.57
CA LYS A 287 20.38 -7.53 20.77
C LYS A 287 19.29 -6.77 21.48
N GLU A 288 19.19 -5.47 21.23
CA GLU A 288 18.25 -4.56 21.85
C GLU A 288 16.82 -4.85 21.41
N GLU A 289 15.84 -4.58 22.29
CA GLU A 289 14.43 -4.87 22.03
C GLU A 289 13.81 -3.94 21.00
N TRP A 290 14.32 -2.71 20.89
CA TRP A 290 13.82 -1.67 19.99
C TRP A 290 14.98 -0.93 19.33
N ILE A 291 14.84 -0.65 18.04
CA ILE A 291 15.84 0.07 17.25
C ILE A 291 15.19 1.29 16.64
N VAL A 292 15.77 2.46 16.88
CA VAL A 292 15.40 3.71 16.21
C VAL A 292 16.54 4.08 15.27
N TRP A 293 16.24 4.31 14.00
CA TRP A 293 17.25 4.69 13.03
C TRP A 293 16.74 5.69 12.03
N ALA A 294 17.64 6.54 11.54
CA ALA A 294 17.37 7.64 10.64
C ALA A 294 18.39 7.68 9.50
N VAL A 295 17.93 8.07 8.32
CA VAL A 295 18.76 8.35 7.14
C VAL A 295 18.71 9.85 6.89
N TYR A 296 19.85 10.50 6.95
CA TYR A 296 20.04 11.89 6.56
C TYR A 296 20.66 11.93 5.18
N TYR A 297 20.07 12.68 4.29
CA TYR A 297 20.50 12.82 2.93
C TYR A 297 20.36 14.28 2.51
N ASP A 298 21.53 14.97 2.42
CA ASP A 298 21.63 16.40 2.16
C ASP A 298 23.05 16.80 1.74
N GLU A 299 23.35 18.08 1.81
CA GLU A 299 24.72 18.58 1.68
C GLU A 299 25.57 18.17 2.90
N PRO A 300 26.91 17.95 2.75
CA PRO A 300 27.76 17.37 3.78
C PRO A 300 27.74 18.11 5.13
N GLU A 301 27.72 19.42 5.12
CA GLU A 301 27.69 20.24 6.34
C GLU A 301 26.40 20.02 7.13
N LEU A 302 25.26 20.00 6.42
CA LEU A 302 23.95 19.81 7.01
C LEU A 302 23.76 18.38 7.55
N THR A 303 24.27 17.40 6.81
CA THR A 303 24.24 15.99 7.21
C THR A 303 25.10 15.78 8.47
N SER A 304 26.34 16.31 8.50
CA SER A 304 27.23 16.21 9.65
C SER A 304 26.65 16.87 10.90
N LYS A 305 26.02 18.04 10.76
CA LYS A 305 25.30 18.73 11.84
C LYS A 305 24.17 17.87 12.36
N SER A 306 23.35 17.31 11.49
CA SER A 306 22.22 16.45 11.87
C SER A 306 22.67 15.23 12.66
N ILE A 307 23.74 14.57 12.24
CA ILE A 307 24.33 13.43 12.95
C ILE A 307 24.85 13.87 14.33
N SER A 308 25.52 15.01 14.42
CA SER A 308 26.01 15.56 15.70
C SER A 308 24.84 15.84 16.65
N ASP A 309 23.74 16.44 16.17
CA ASP A 309 22.56 16.72 16.98
C ASP A 309 21.93 15.42 17.52
N VAL A 310 21.80 14.39 16.69
CA VAL A 310 21.28 13.07 17.10
C VAL A 310 22.18 12.41 18.14
N LYS A 311 23.51 12.42 17.93
CA LYS A 311 24.51 11.88 18.88
C LYS A 311 24.45 12.58 20.22
N HIS A 312 24.34 13.92 20.21
CA HIS A 312 24.21 14.70 21.43
C HIS A 312 22.93 14.36 22.22
N GLN A 313 21.82 14.12 21.55
CA GLN A 313 20.60 13.69 22.24
C GLN A 313 20.70 12.25 22.76
N ALA A 314 21.28 11.36 21.98
CA ALA A 314 21.48 9.96 22.38
C ALA A 314 22.41 9.81 23.61
N SER A 315 23.46 10.65 23.71
CA SER A 315 24.38 10.63 24.86
C SER A 315 23.73 10.91 26.22
N LYS A 316 22.53 11.48 26.22
CA LYS A 316 21.72 11.74 27.43
C LYS A 316 20.84 10.55 27.84
N LEU A 317 20.82 9.50 27.04
CA LEU A 317 19.93 8.35 27.20
C LEU A 317 20.72 7.07 27.43
N ASN A 318 20.07 6.08 28.07
CA ASN A 318 20.61 4.72 28.17
C ASN A 318 20.28 3.93 26.90
N CYS A 319 21.10 4.10 25.85
CA CYS A 319 20.97 3.45 24.57
C CYS A 319 22.34 3.03 24.02
N VAL A 320 22.34 2.11 23.05
CA VAL A 320 23.54 1.60 22.40
C VAL A 320 23.54 2.04 20.94
N GLU A 321 24.64 2.62 20.46
CA GLU A 321 24.78 2.95 19.04
C GLU A 321 24.84 1.66 18.22
N ILE A 322 24.04 1.59 17.16
CA ILE A 322 23.99 0.44 16.27
C ILE A 322 25.09 0.55 15.22
N GLU A 323 25.73 -0.57 14.91
CA GLU A 323 26.82 -0.63 13.92
C GLU A 323 26.39 -0.05 12.56
N SER A 324 27.23 0.82 12.00
CA SER A 324 26.97 1.48 10.71
C SER A 324 26.86 0.49 9.55
N SER A 325 27.62 -0.62 9.59
CA SER A 325 27.56 -1.71 8.60
C SER A 325 26.15 -2.31 8.52
N TYR A 326 25.55 -2.61 9.66
CA TYR A 326 24.18 -3.13 9.76
C TYR A 326 23.14 -2.13 9.23
N LEU A 327 23.26 -0.87 9.62
CA LEU A 327 22.33 0.16 9.19
C LEU A 327 22.41 0.43 7.67
N LYS A 328 23.62 0.36 7.08
CA LYS A 328 23.82 0.48 5.64
C LYS A 328 23.19 -0.69 4.87
N GLU A 329 23.34 -1.91 5.37
CA GLU A 329 22.70 -3.10 4.82
C GLU A 329 21.17 -2.96 4.90
N LYS A 330 20.64 -2.58 6.05
CA LYS A 330 19.22 -2.34 6.30
C LYS A 330 18.63 -1.29 5.34
N TRP A 331 19.37 -0.22 5.05
CA TRP A 331 18.96 0.79 4.10
C TRP A 331 18.97 0.26 2.65
N ARG A 332 20.02 -0.43 2.25
CA ARG A 332 20.12 -1.04 0.92
C ARG A 332 18.96 -2.00 0.64
N ASP A 333 18.58 -2.78 1.65
CA ASP A 333 17.58 -3.84 1.54
C ASP A 333 16.18 -3.41 2.01
N ILE A 334 15.94 -2.10 2.16
CA ILE A 334 14.69 -1.57 2.70
C ILE A 334 13.44 -2.00 1.92
N SER A 335 13.55 -2.22 0.61
CA SER A 335 12.45 -2.71 -0.23
C SER A 335 12.14 -4.18 0.00
N ASP A 336 13.07 -4.95 0.53
CA ASP A 336 13.01 -6.40 0.62
C ASP A 336 12.67 -6.90 2.03
N ALA A 337 12.81 -6.04 3.05
CA ALA A 337 12.63 -6.39 4.46
C ALA A 337 11.27 -7.05 4.77
N GLU A 338 10.17 -6.55 4.19
CA GLU A 338 8.84 -7.12 4.40
C GLU A 338 8.65 -8.45 3.66
N VAL A 339 9.24 -8.59 2.48
CA VAL A 339 9.21 -9.82 1.68
C VAL A 339 9.96 -10.93 2.41
N SER A 340 11.07 -10.60 3.07
CA SER A 340 11.86 -11.53 3.88
C SER A 340 11.05 -12.13 5.03
N ILE A 341 10.20 -11.33 5.70
CA ILE A 341 9.24 -11.84 6.70
C ILE A 341 8.28 -12.85 6.07
N GLY A 342 7.70 -12.50 4.92
CA GLY A 342 6.79 -13.38 4.18
C GLY A 342 7.44 -14.70 3.78
N SER A 343 8.69 -14.68 3.35
CA SER A 343 9.47 -15.86 3.00
C SER A 343 9.77 -16.73 4.23
N SER A 344 10.13 -16.12 5.36
CA SER A 344 10.46 -16.81 6.59
C SER A 344 9.27 -17.51 7.25
N THR A 345 8.07 -16.93 7.14
CA THR A 345 6.83 -17.44 7.75
C THR A 345 5.89 -18.09 6.75
N ARG A 346 6.22 -18.11 5.45
CA ARG A 346 5.36 -18.54 4.34
C ARG A 346 4.01 -17.81 4.30
N ASN A 347 3.95 -16.63 4.96
CA ASN A 347 2.75 -15.83 5.06
C ASN A 347 3.06 -14.37 5.40
N LEU A 348 2.31 -13.44 4.83
CA LEU A 348 2.46 -12.01 5.08
C LEU A 348 1.15 -11.45 5.65
N ILE A 349 0.85 -11.81 6.91
CA ILE A 349 -0.34 -11.30 7.61
C ILE A 349 0.05 -10.10 8.45
N PHE A 350 -0.48 -8.95 8.12
CA PHE A 350 -0.27 -7.74 8.90
C PHE A 350 -1.44 -6.78 8.81
N GLN A 351 -1.36 -5.71 9.59
CA GLN A 351 -2.23 -4.55 9.52
C GLN A 351 -1.40 -3.28 9.64
N GLU A 352 -1.81 -2.25 8.92
CA GLU A 352 -1.18 -0.94 8.95
C GLU A 352 -2.09 0.06 9.63
N TYR A 353 -1.54 0.75 10.61
CA TYR A 353 -2.23 1.74 11.41
C TYR A 353 -1.65 3.12 11.16
N TRP A 354 -2.53 4.12 11.11
CA TRP A 354 -2.19 5.53 11.05
C TRP A 354 -2.46 6.12 12.41
N ILE A 355 -1.40 6.28 13.19
CA ILE A 355 -1.46 6.62 14.61
C ILE A 355 -0.94 8.05 14.81
N SER A 356 -1.70 8.86 15.54
CA SER A 356 -1.24 10.18 15.97
C SER A 356 -0.01 10.03 16.88
N ASP A 357 1.01 10.85 16.66
CA ASP A 357 2.26 10.82 17.43
C ASP A 357 2.01 10.99 18.94
N LYS A 358 1.05 11.84 19.33
CA LYS A 358 0.63 12.01 20.73
C LYS A 358 0.12 10.71 21.37
N ARG A 359 -0.25 9.72 20.58
CA ARG A 359 -0.86 8.48 21.04
C ARG A 359 -0.02 7.24 20.72
N LEU A 360 1.09 7.41 20.02
CA LEU A 360 1.96 6.33 19.59
C LEU A 360 2.37 5.45 20.78
N LYS A 361 2.82 6.05 21.87
CA LYS A 361 3.20 5.36 23.10
C LYS A 361 2.04 4.51 23.67
N LYS A 362 0.85 5.08 23.76
CA LYS A 362 -0.34 4.38 24.25
C LYS A 362 -0.72 3.20 23.34
N PHE A 363 -0.72 3.41 22.02
CA PHE A 363 -1.06 2.37 21.06
C PHE A 363 -0.08 1.20 21.10
N ILE A 364 1.23 1.47 21.09
CA ILE A 364 2.26 0.43 21.19
C ILE A 364 2.19 -0.29 22.54
N GLY A 365 1.92 0.41 23.64
CA GLY A 365 1.68 -0.21 24.95
C GLY A 365 0.49 -1.19 24.94
N ILE A 366 -0.59 -0.87 24.24
CA ILE A 366 -1.74 -1.78 24.04
C ILE A 366 -1.33 -2.99 23.20
N TYR A 367 -0.56 -2.78 22.12
CA TYR A 367 -0.02 -3.85 21.28
C TYR A 367 0.81 -4.84 22.12
N VAL A 368 1.83 -4.38 22.82
CA VAL A 368 2.71 -5.22 23.66
C VAL A 368 1.90 -6.00 24.72
N LYS A 369 0.94 -5.36 25.38
CA LYS A 369 0.04 -6.04 26.34
C LYS A 369 -0.78 -7.15 25.67
N LYS A 370 -1.32 -6.90 24.49
CA LYS A 370 -2.13 -7.89 23.76
C LYS A 370 -1.30 -9.06 23.26
N VAL A 371 -0.06 -8.85 22.78
CA VAL A 371 0.87 -9.92 22.38
C VAL A 371 1.08 -10.92 23.52
N LYS A 372 1.30 -10.44 24.74
CA LYS A 372 1.44 -11.32 25.93
C LYS A 372 0.19 -12.18 26.17
N SER A 373 -1.00 -11.66 25.87
CA SER A 373 -2.27 -12.36 26.03
C SER A 373 -2.50 -13.45 24.98
N TYR A 374 -2.18 -13.17 23.71
CA TYR A 374 -2.41 -14.10 22.60
C TYR A 374 -1.33 -15.18 22.47
N LYS A 375 -0.09 -14.89 22.86
CA LYS A 375 1.06 -15.81 22.87
C LYS A 375 1.40 -16.45 21.52
N PHE A 376 1.19 -15.79 20.40
CA PHE A 376 1.81 -16.14 19.14
C PHE A 376 2.89 -15.10 18.77
N PRO A 377 3.88 -15.48 17.96
CA PRO A 377 4.93 -14.56 17.59
C PRO A 377 4.37 -13.42 16.70
N THR A 378 4.83 -12.22 16.99
CA THR A 378 4.53 -11.01 16.25
C THR A 378 5.82 -10.25 15.93
N ALA A 379 5.74 -9.35 14.97
CA ALA A 379 6.79 -8.38 14.69
C ALA A 379 6.13 -7.03 14.41
N SER A 380 6.82 -5.94 14.71
CA SER A 380 6.32 -4.62 14.44
C SER A 380 7.43 -3.66 14.03
N TYR A 381 7.07 -2.72 13.17
CA TYR A 381 7.88 -1.53 12.93
C TYR A 381 6.98 -0.35 12.62
N ALA A 382 7.53 0.84 12.76
CA ALA A 382 6.85 2.05 12.36
C ALA A 382 7.79 2.96 11.58
N ILE A 383 7.24 3.72 10.64
CA ILE A 383 7.95 4.77 9.92
C ILE A 383 7.23 6.09 10.10
N SER A 384 8.02 7.16 10.05
CA SER A 384 7.47 8.51 10.09
C SER A 384 6.54 8.75 8.89
N GLY A 385 5.41 9.34 9.17
CA GLY A 385 4.53 9.91 8.17
C GLY A 385 4.62 11.44 8.16
N GLU A 386 3.58 12.07 7.63
CA GLU A 386 3.42 13.53 7.74
C GLU A 386 3.44 14.00 9.21
N LYS A 387 3.66 15.32 9.42
CA LYS A 387 3.75 15.92 10.76
C LYS A 387 2.59 15.47 11.65
N GLY A 388 2.93 15.04 12.86
CA GLY A 388 1.97 14.58 13.86
C GLY A 388 1.43 13.15 13.68
N TRP A 389 1.93 12.37 12.67
CA TRP A 389 1.42 11.04 12.38
C TRP A 389 2.53 10.03 12.06
N THR A 390 2.32 8.81 12.51
CA THR A 390 3.24 7.67 12.30
C THR A 390 2.47 6.48 11.72
N ARG A 391 3.03 5.84 10.67
CA ARG A 391 2.53 4.56 10.16
C ARG A 391 3.13 3.43 10.97
N VAL A 392 2.30 2.69 11.69
CA VAL A 392 2.67 1.49 12.45
C VAL A 392 2.21 0.25 11.70
N LYS A 393 3.11 -0.69 11.47
CA LYS A 393 2.81 -1.99 10.87
C LYS A 393 3.03 -3.09 11.89
N ILE A 394 2.04 -3.97 12.06
CA ILE A 394 2.08 -5.09 12.99
C ILE A 394 1.80 -6.37 12.22
N PHE A 395 2.74 -7.32 12.31
CA PHE A 395 2.70 -8.62 11.68
C PHE A 395 2.31 -9.70 12.69
N GLY A 396 1.52 -10.67 12.24
CA GLY A 396 1.38 -11.94 12.94
C GLY A 396 2.15 -13.02 12.19
N LEU A 397 3.11 -13.60 12.88
CA LEU A 397 4.04 -14.56 12.31
C LEU A 397 3.47 -15.97 12.46
N THR A 398 2.72 -16.43 11.46
CA THR A 398 2.10 -17.77 11.43
C THR A 398 2.14 -18.36 10.03
N ASP A 399 2.18 -19.68 9.94
CA ASP A 399 2.14 -20.40 8.67
C ASP A 399 0.73 -20.35 8.06
N ILE A 400 0.66 -20.21 6.74
CA ILE A 400 -0.60 -20.17 5.97
C ILE A 400 -1.44 -21.45 6.12
N ASP A 401 -0.78 -22.59 6.33
CA ASP A 401 -1.43 -23.89 6.49
C ASP A 401 -2.12 -24.05 7.86
N ARG A 402 -1.80 -23.18 8.83
CA ARG A 402 -2.38 -23.20 10.17
C ARG A 402 -3.64 -22.34 10.26
N THR A 403 -4.72 -22.83 9.68
CA THR A 403 -5.98 -22.09 9.54
C THR A 403 -6.49 -21.45 10.85
N ILE A 404 -6.44 -22.17 11.99
CA ILE A 404 -6.90 -21.64 13.28
C ILE A 404 -6.01 -20.50 13.75
N GLU A 405 -4.69 -20.66 13.63
CA GLU A 405 -3.73 -19.61 13.99
C GLU A 405 -3.87 -18.39 13.06
N PHE A 406 -4.08 -18.61 11.75
CA PHE A 406 -4.36 -17.55 10.80
C PHE A 406 -5.54 -16.67 11.24
N PHE A 407 -6.67 -17.28 11.59
CA PHE A 407 -7.83 -16.53 12.05
C PHE A 407 -7.64 -15.92 13.43
N ALA A 408 -6.86 -16.53 14.32
CA ALA A 408 -6.50 -15.94 15.61
C ALA A 408 -5.65 -14.68 15.44
N VAL A 409 -4.68 -14.70 14.49
CA VAL A 409 -3.91 -13.51 14.12
C VAL A 409 -4.83 -12.42 13.54
N LYS A 410 -5.75 -12.78 12.65
CA LYS A 410 -6.73 -11.80 12.12
C LYS A 410 -7.63 -11.24 13.23
N ALA A 411 -8.01 -12.04 14.22
CA ALA A 411 -8.79 -11.58 15.38
C ALA A 411 -7.98 -10.63 16.29
N PHE A 412 -6.70 -10.91 16.49
CA PHE A 412 -5.79 -10.03 17.22
C PHE A 412 -5.64 -8.66 16.51
N LEU A 413 -5.40 -8.67 15.20
CA LEU A 413 -5.31 -7.44 14.40
C LEU A 413 -6.64 -6.68 14.38
N HIS A 414 -7.79 -7.39 14.37
CA HIS A 414 -9.12 -6.82 14.51
C HIS A 414 -9.30 -6.08 15.84
N ASP A 415 -8.91 -6.71 16.96
CA ASP A 415 -8.95 -6.09 18.28
C ASP A 415 -8.13 -4.78 18.34
N LEU A 416 -6.94 -4.77 17.74
CA LEU A 416 -6.11 -3.57 17.64
C LEU A 416 -6.75 -2.50 16.73
N THR A 417 -7.39 -2.92 15.64
CA THR A 417 -8.07 -2.01 14.71
C THR A 417 -9.23 -1.30 15.39
N ILE A 418 -10.04 -2.02 16.19
CA ILE A 418 -11.12 -1.42 16.98
C ILE A 418 -10.54 -0.38 17.96
N GLN A 419 -9.44 -0.71 18.63
CA GLN A 419 -8.76 0.21 19.55
C GLN A 419 -8.24 1.48 18.85
N ALA A 420 -7.68 1.35 17.65
CA ALA A 420 -7.23 2.50 16.86
C ALA A 420 -8.43 3.43 16.55
N PHE A 421 -9.49 2.90 15.94
CA PHE A 421 -10.65 3.70 15.56
C PHE A 421 -11.44 4.29 16.76
N SER A 422 -11.45 3.62 17.91
CA SER A 422 -12.12 4.15 19.13
C SER A 422 -11.47 5.42 19.67
N GLN A 423 -10.32 5.76 19.12
CA GLN A 423 -9.48 6.86 19.58
C GLN A 423 -9.11 7.84 18.46
N GLU A 424 -9.84 7.93 17.36
CA GLU A 424 -9.61 8.78 16.20
C GLU A 424 -8.45 8.38 15.28
N ASP A 425 -7.60 7.43 15.68
CA ASP A 425 -6.65 6.83 14.75
C ASP A 425 -7.39 6.02 13.69
N ARG A 426 -6.67 5.58 12.67
CA ARG A 426 -7.29 4.87 11.54
C ARG A 426 -6.38 3.79 11.00
N LEU A 427 -6.87 3.02 10.06
CA LEU A 427 -6.02 2.20 9.21
C LEU A 427 -5.29 3.08 8.19
N TYR A 428 -4.04 2.78 7.94
CA TYR A 428 -3.29 3.41 6.86
C TYR A 428 -3.75 2.89 5.51
N THR A 429 -3.78 1.57 5.32
CA THR A 429 -4.24 0.94 4.07
C THR A 429 -5.59 0.25 4.26
N ILE A 430 -6.54 0.56 3.38
CA ILE A 430 -7.89 0.02 3.42
C ILE A 430 -8.05 -1.17 2.44
N GLY A 431 -7.93 -0.94 1.14
CA GLY A 431 -8.22 -1.94 0.12
C GLY A 431 -9.64 -2.52 0.22
N ILE A 432 -9.86 -3.69 -0.37
CA ILE A 432 -11.17 -4.40 -0.27
C ILE A 432 -11.35 -5.02 1.11
N VAL A 433 -10.27 -5.58 1.67
CA VAL A 433 -10.35 -6.40 2.91
C VAL A 433 -10.66 -5.58 4.17
N ASN A 434 -10.42 -4.28 4.16
CA ASN A 434 -10.60 -3.40 5.32
C ASN A 434 -11.77 -2.40 5.16
N THR A 435 -12.42 -2.35 4.00
CA THR A 435 -13.51 -1.39 3.71
C THR A 435 -14.62 -1.41 4.76
N PHE A 436 -14.94 -2.57 5.36
CA PHE A 436 -15.99 -2.66 6.37
C PHE A 436 -15.68 -1.88 7.66
N TYR A 437 -14.40 -1.69 8.02
CA TYR A 437 -14.01 -0.82 9.13
C TYR A 437 -14.30 0.64 8.81
N LEU A 438 -13.91 1.06 7.61
CA LEU A 438 -14.13 2.43 7.16
C LEU A 438 -15.63 2.78 7.16
N LEU A 439 -16.47 1.89 6.62
CA LEU A 439 -17.93 2.07 6.60
C LEU A 439 -18.54 2.14 8.01
N LYS A 440 -17.93 1.48 8.99
CA LYS A 440 -18.40 1.52 10.38
C LYS A 440 -17.96 2.78 11.12
N TYR A 441 -16.72 3.20 10.98
CA TYR A 441 -16.11 4.20 11.86
C TYR A 441 -15.89 5.57 11.21
N LYS A 442 -15.99 5.68 9.87
CA LYS A 442 -15.75 6.90 9.10
C LYS A 442 -16.89 7.14 8.09
N ALA A 443 -18.13 6.99 8.54
CA ALA A 443 -19.32 7.06 7.69
C ALA A 443 -19.44 8.38 6.92
N GLU A 444 -19.12 9.53 7.56
CA GLU A 444 -19.21 10.85 6.93
C GLU A 444 -18.16 11.04 5.81
N GLU A 445 -16.92 10.57 6.02
CA GLU A 445 -15.88 10.58 4.99
C GLU A 445 -16.31 9.73 3.78
N VAL A 446 -16.85 8.55 4.05
CA VAL A 446 -17.37 7.64 3.02
C VAL A 446 -18.56 8.25 2.28
N LYS A 447 -19.38 9.06 2.92
CA LYS A 447 -20.55 9.70 2.30
C LYS A 447 -20.16 10.60 1.12
N LYS A 448 -19.10 11.41 1.28
CA LYS A 448 -18.57 12.24 0.18
C LYS A 448 -18.13 11.38 -1.00
N TRP A 449 -17.37 10.32 -0.74
CA TRP A 449 -16.92 9.41 -1.80
C TRP A 449 -18.08 8.66 -2.49
N LYS A 450 -19.13 8.31 -1.74
CA LYS A 450 -20.32 7.70 -2.34
C LYS A 450 -21.01 8.65 -3.31
N ILE A 451 -21.24 9.89 -2.92
CA ILE A 451 -21.89 10.90 -3.77
C ILE A 451 -21.07 11.08 -5.06
N LEU A 452 -19.77 11.28 -4.97
CA LEU A 452 -18.91 11.44 -6.13
C LEU A 452 -18.88 10.16 -6.99
N LYS A 453 -18.82 8.98 -6.35
CA LYS A 453 -18.85 7.69 -7.06
C LYS A 453 -20.15 7.47 -7.82
N GLU A 454 -21.31 7.73 -7.21
CA GLU A 454 -22.62 7.63 -7.86
C GLU A 454 -22.71 8.55 -9.11
N LYS A 455 -22.12 9.73 -9.03
CA LYS A 455 -22.09 10.66 -10.16
C LYS A 455 -21.18 10.18 -11.30
N LEU A 456 -19.98 9.66 -10.97
CA LEU A 456 -18.98 9.28 -11.98
C LEU A 456 -19.18 7.86 -12.52
N ASP A 457 -19.71 6.96 -11.72
CA ASP A 457 -19.86 5.53 -12.02
C ASP A 457 -21.16 4.97 -11.38
N PRO A 458 -22.34 5.39 -11.85
CA PRO A 458 -23.62 5.02 -11.24
C PRO A 458 -23.90 3.51 -11.24
N LYS A 459 -23.26 2.76 -12.14
CA LYS A 459 -23.36 1.30 -12.20
C LYS A 459 -22.34 0.57 -11.32
N HIS A 460 -21.42 1.30 -10.67
CA HIS A 460 -20.36 0.77 -9.81
C HIS A 460 -19.51 -0.32 -10.50
N LEU A 461 -19.19 -0.16 -11.77
CA LEU A 461 -18.40 -1.10 -12.54
C LEU A 461 -16.89 -0.91 -12.37
N PHE A 462 -16.46 0.31 -12.02
CA PHE A 462 -15.07 0.70 -12.00
C PHE A 462 -14.48 0.56 -10.57
N ASN A 463 -13.47 -0.27 -10.39
CA ASN A 463 -12.79 -0.52 -9.11
C ASN A 463 -13.75 -0.73 -7.91
N SER A 464 -14.76 -1.55 -8.08
CA SER A 464 -15.84 -1.75 -7.11
C SER A 464 -15.36 -2.41 -5.79
N TYR A 465 -16.17 -2.30 -4.74
CA TYR A 465 -15.92 -2.84 -3.41
C TYR A 465 -14.68 -2.27 -2.70
N ARG A 466 -14.21 -1.09 -3.11
CA ARG A 466 -13.20 -0.31 -2.39
C ARG A 466 -13.85 0.92 -1.80
N LEU A 467 -13.55 1.23 -0.55
CA LEU A 467 -13.98 2.41 0.21
C LEU A 467 -15.51 2.60 0.37
N THR A 468 -16.27 2.50 -0.69
CA THR A 468 -17.70 2.90 -0.70
C THR A 468 -18.67 1.74 -0.43
N LYS A 469 -18.25 0.49 -0.67
CA LYS A 469 -19.07 -0.71 -0.50
C LYS A 469 -18.24 -1.88 -0.01
N ALA A 470 -18.63 -2.53 1.08
CA ALA A 470 -17.98 -3.74 1.60
C ALA A 470 -18.73 -5.01 1.20
N ARG A 471 -18.00 -6.12 1.02
CA ARG A 471 -18.59 -7.45 0.76
C ARG A 471 -19.31 -8.04 1.97
N MET A 472 -18.79 -7.74 3.17
CA MET A 472 -19.36 -8.22 4.42
C MET A 472 -19.65 -7.05 5.37
N LYS A 473 -20.71 -7.17 6.14
CA LYS A 473 -21.02 -6.21 7.19
C LYS A 473 -20.07 -6.38 8.38
N PHE A 474 -19.68 -5.29 9.02
CA PHE A 474 -18.76 -5.27 10.15
C PHE A 474 -19.13 -6.28 11.25
N TRP A 475 -20.39 -6.38 11.66
CA TRP A 475 -20.83 -7.28 12.72
C TRP A 475 -20.61 -8.77 12.39
N ARG A 476 -20.74 -9.18 11.10
CA ARG A 476 -20.45 -10.55 10.67
C ARG A 476 -18.97 -10.87 10.78
N VAL A 477 -18.12 -9.93 10.39
CA VAL A 477 -16.66 -10.08 10.48
C VAL A 477 -16.23 -10.15 11.96
N SER A 478 -16.77 -9.26 12.82
CA SER A 478 -16.51 -9.29 14.26
C SER A 478 -16.93 -10.59 14.91
N LEU A 479 -18.08 -11.14 14.53
CA LEU A 479 -18.57 -12.44 15.03
C LEU A 479 -17.60 -13.56 14.65
N LEU A 480 -17.19 -13.64 13.39
CA LEU A 480 -16.22 -14.65 12.91
C LEU A 480 -14.89 -14.56 13.66
N PHE A 481 -14.35 -13.37 13.87
CA PHE A 481 -13.09 -13.19 14.59
C PHE A 481 -13.22 -13.50 16.09
N ASN A 482 -14.34 -13.18 16.74
CA ASN A 482 -14.60 -13.58 18.12
C ASN A 482 -14.70 -15.11 18.27
N MET A 483 -15.36 -15.79 17.33
CA MET A 483 -15.40 -17.26 17.30
C MET A 483 -14.00 -17.84 17.10
N ALA A 484 -13.20 -17.32 16.17
CA ALA A 484 -11.83 -17.76 15.94
C ALA A 484 -10.95 -17.60 17.20
N LYS A 485 -11.10 -16.51 17.92
CA LYS A 485 -10.43 -16.23 19.19
C LYS A 485 -10.78 -17.25 20.26
N LEU A 486 -12.05 -17.61 20.36
CA LEU A 486 -12.52 -18.63 21.30
C LEU A 486 -11.95 -20.01 20.95
N LEU A 487 -12.06 -20.41 19.70
CA LEU A 487 -11.52 -21.68 19.20
C LEU A 487 -10.00 -21.78 19.42
N TYR A 488 -9.26 -20.72 19.16
CA TYR A 488 -7.82 -20.69 19.39
C TYR A 488 -7.48 -20.92 20.88
N LYS A 489 -8.20 -20.28 21.81
CA LYS A 489 -8.01 -20.50 23.24
C LYS A 489 -8.26 -21.96 23.64
N ILE A 490 -9.33 -22.55 23.16
CA ILE A 490 -9.68 -23.97 23.43
C ILE A 490 -8.59 -24.90 22.86
N PHE A 491 -8.16 -24.65 21.63
CA PHE A 491 -7.15 -25.48 20.96
C PHE A 491 -5.78 -25.41 21.66
N LYS A 492 -5.43 -24.25 22.18
CA LYS A 492 -4.16 -24.04 22.91
C LYS A 492 -4.16 -24.75 24.25
N ILE A 493 -5.28 -24.75 24.99
CA ILE A 493 -5.42 -25.48 26.26
C ILE A 493 -5.27 -26.99 26.03
N LYS A 494 -5.76 -27.53 24.92
CA LYS A 494 -5.61 -28.95 24.59
C LYS A 494 -4.19 -29.37 24.20
N ARG A 495 -3.36 -28.45 23.69
CA ARG A 495 -1.95 -28.70 23.32
C ARG A 495 -0.97 -28.52 24.49
N SER A 496 -1.37 -27.84 25.55
CA SER A 496 -0.59 -27.62 26.77
C SER A 496 -0.84 -28.69 27.85
N LYS A 497 -1.79 -29.63 27.60
CA LYS A 497 -2.01 -30.87 28.34
C LYS A 497 -1.47 -32.05 27.51
#